data_5ab6a41839a986b82edf118c4c0f28b6
#
_entry.id   5ab6a41839a986b82edf118c4c0f28b6
#
_cell.length_a   1.000
_cell.length_b   1.000
_cell.length_c   1.000
_cell.angle_alpha   90.00
_cell.angle_beta   90.00
_cell.angle_gamma   90.00
#
_symmetry.space_group_name_H-M   'P 1'
#
loop_
_entity.id
_entity.type
_entity.pdbx_description
1 polymer ?
#
loop_
_entity_poly.entity_id
_entity_poly.type
_entity_poly.pdbx_seq_one_letter_code
_entity_poly.pdbx_strand_id
1 'polypeptide(L)'
;NMIHVADGYISISSIMPQKRNPIALEHLRSSLSVLKGMTEMVLTGFLKSPYGDISDYEDIEDGVLESLELFNKNARLFEAVISTLDVNKELLEKRAYESFSVVTDIADQMYRSYKIPFRRAHSFVSFLVKKAGKMEYNLRNISEEFFASSYEEFFDEPFKHDFTPISRCIDPWHFVRSREVRGGTGEKAMESMIERAKKEIEADQLWIHEHREQLHEADEKRKQVIRNKLGS
;
A
#
# COMPACT_ATOMS: atom_id res chain seq x y z
N ASN A 1 5.76 -17.35 -5.95
CA ASN A 1 5.53 -17.31 -4.49
C ASN A 1 6.47 -16.28 -3.81
N MET A 2 6.28 -14.99 -4.11
CA MET A 2 7.05 -13.89 -3.52
C MET A 2 6.53 -13.50 -2.13
N ILE A 3 5.20 -13.61 -1.94
CA ILE A 3 4.53 -13.35 -0.66
C ILE A 3 3.56 -14.50 -0.41
N HIS A 4 3.57 -15.05 0.80
CA HIS A 4 2.67 -16.10 1.24
C HIS A 4 1.76 -15.61 2.35
N VAL A 5 0.48 -15.88 2.22
CA VAL A 5 -0.50 -15.76 3.30
C VAL A 5 -0.41 -17.03 4.16
N ALA A 6 -0.39 -16.88 5.47
CA ALA A 6 -0.31 -18.01 6.41
C ALA A 6 -1.46 -19.01 6.22
N ASP A 7 -1.22 -20.28 6.53
CA ASP A 7 -2.16 -21.39 6.26
C ASP A 7 -3.53 -21.22 6.93
N GLY A 8 -3.59 -20.55 8.08
CA GLY A 8 -4.84 -20.27 8.77
C GLY A 8 -5.78 -19.31 8.03
N TYR A 9 -5.30 -18.62 6.99
CA TYR A 9 -6.04 -17.60 6.23
C TYR A 9 -6.26 -17.96 4.77
N ILE A 10 -5.96 -19.22 4.40
CA ILE A 10 -6.18 -19.74 3.05
C ILE A 10 -7.24 -20.84 3.05
N SER A 11 -7.82 -21.09 1.89
CA SER A 11 -8.57 -22.30 1.61
C SER A 11 -7.88 -23.12 0.54
N ILE A 12 -7.99 -24.44 0.64
CA ILE A 12 -7.55 -25.37 -0.39
C ILE A 12 -8.69 -25.66 -1.36
N SER A 13 -8.36 -26.00 -2.61
CA SER A 13 -9.36 -26.46 -3.57
C SER A 13 -9.73 -27.90 -3.30
N SER A 14 -11.01 -28.26 -3.44
CA SER A 14 -11.48 -29.66 -3.38
C SER A 14 -10.92 -30.54 -4.50
N ILE A 15 -10.52 -29.93 -5.63
CA ILE A 15 -10.02 -30.66 -6.82
C ILE A 15 -8.49 -30.57 -6.91
N MET A 16 -7.91 -29.43 -6.49
CA MET A 16 -6.47 -29.18 -6.59
C MET A 16 -5.90 -28.89 -5.19
N PRO A 17 -5.42 -29.91 -4.46
CA PRO A 17 -4.96 -29.73 -3.08
C PRO A 17 -3.75 -28.80 -2.95
N GLN A 18 -2.97 -28.59 -4.01
CA GLN A 18 -1.86 -27.63 -4.03
C GLN A 18 -2.29 -26.18 -4.23
N LYS A 19 -3.57 -25.92 -4.58
CA LYS A 19 -4.07 -24.57 -4.80
C LYS A 19 -4.34 -23.88 -3.46
N ARG A 20 -3.71 -22.76 -3.24
CA ARG A 20 -3.83 -21.90 -2.04
C ARG A 20 -4.62 -20.65 -2.41
N ASN A 21 -5.85 -20.54 -1.93
CA ASN A 21 -6.69 -19.37 -2.14
C ASN A 21 -6.64 -18.48 -0.89
N PRO A 22 -6.32 -17.18 -0.98
CA PRO A 22 -6.26 -16.29 0.18
C PRO A 22 -7.68 -15.88 0.62
N ILE A 23 -8.45 -16.84 1.12
CA ILE A 23 -9.89 -16.68 1.43
C ILE A 23 -10.15 -15.51 2.40
N ALA A 24 -9.25 -15.28 3.36
CA ALA A 24 -9.38 -14.16 4.29
C ALA A 24 -9.34 -12.80 3.56
N LEU A 25 -8.47 -12.65 2.54
CA LEU A 25 -8.40 -11.42 1.73
C LEU A 25 -9.61 -11.30 0.80
N GLU A 26 -10.15 -12.42 0.32
CA GLU A 26 -11.38 -12.42 -0.48
C GLU A 26 -12.58 -11.96 0.36
N HIS A 27 -12.70 -12.46 1.60
CA HIS A 27 -13.72 -12.00 2.55
C HIS A 27 -13.55 -10.54 2.93
N LEU A 28 -12.34 -10.07 3.21
CA LEU A 28 -12.06 -8.67 3.46
C LEU A 28 -12.54 -7.78 2.31
N ARG A 29 -12.19 -8.14 1.08
CA ARG A 29 -12.60 -7.37 -0.11
C ARG A 29 -14.11 -7.30 -0.28
N SER A 30 -14.83 -8.41 -0.10
CA SER A 30 -16.29 -8.44 -0.21
C SER A 30 -16.97 -7.70 0.96
N SER A 31 -16.46 -7.88 2.17
CA SER A 31 -16.95 -7.22 3.38
C SER A 31 -16.77 -5.70 3.34
N LEU A 32 -15.64 -5.21 2.79
CA LEU A 32 -15.43 -3.77 2.57
C LEU A 32 -16.44 -3.19 1.55
N SER A 33 -16.90 -3.98 0.60
CA SER A 33 -17.95 -3.57 -0.33
C SER A 33 -19.31 -3.43 0.39
N VAL A 34 -19.61 -4.32 1.34
CA VAL A 34 -20.79 -4.22 2.20
C VAL A 34 -20.70 -2.96 3.08
N LEU A 35 -19.55 -2.73 3.71
CA LEU A 35 -19.31 -1.56 4.55
C LEU A 35 -19.51 -0.24 3.77
N LYS A 36 -19.05 -0.18 2.52
CA LYS A 36 -19.33 0.96 1.64
C LYS A 36 -20.83 1.15 1.42
N GLY A 37 -21.57 0.07 1.17
CA GLY A 37 -23.03 0.12 1.03
C GLY A 37 -23.73 0.64 2.29
N MET A 38 -23.30 0.22 3.46
CA MET A 38 -23.82 0.72 4.75
C MET A 38 -23.53 2.22 4.93
N THR A 39 -22.33 2.67 4.57
CA THR A 39 -21.99 4.11 4.60
C THR A 39 -22.92 4.94 3.69
N GLU A 40 -23.18 4.48 2.48
CA GLU A 40 -24.10 5.15 1.55
C GLU A 40 -25.55 5.16 2.08
N MET A 41 -25.97 4.08 2.73
CA MET A 41 -27.29 4.00 3.39
C MET A 41 -27.43 5.09 4.46
N VAL A 42 -26.45 5.22 5.35
CA VAL A 42 -26.44 6.24 6.41
C VAL A 42 -26.45 7.65 5.79
N LEU A 43 -25.56 7.94 4.83
CA LEU A 43 -25.51 9.24 4.18
C LEU A 43 -26.81 9.58 3.44
N THR A 44 -27.42 8.60 2.78
CA THR A 44 -28.68 8.79 2.05
C THR A 44 -29.85 9.04 3.00
N GLY A 45 -29.88 8.38 4.17
CA GLY A 45 -30.88 8.57 5.20
C GLY A 45 -30.92 10.01 5.74
N PHE A 46 -29.76 10.66 5.85
CA PHE A 46 -29.68 12.05 6.31
C PHE A 46 -29.97 13.11 5.23
N LEU A 47 -29.98 12.74 3.93
CA LEU A 47 -30.07 13.71 2.83
C LEU A 47 -31.32 14.59 2.81
N LYS A 48 -32.43 14.11 3.35
CA LYS A 48 -33.73 14.81 3.31
C LYS A 48 -34.37 14.97 4.68
N SER A 49 -33.65 14.62 5.73
CA SER A 49 -34.16 14.73 7.09
C SER A 49 -34.29 16.20 7.49
N PRO A 50 -35.45 16.66 7.95
CA PRO A 50 -35.58 18.01 8.47
C PRO A 50 -34.78 18.18 9.76
N TYR A 51 -34.46 19.42 10.11
CA TYR A 51 -33.85 19.72 11.40
C TYR A 51 -34.87 19.58 12.52
N GLY A 52 -34.59 18.75 13.51
CA GLY A 52 -35.44 18.53 14.69
C GLY A 52 -35.33 17.11 15.24
N ASP A 53 -36.22 16.81 16.20
CA ASP A 53 -36.38 15.50 16.78
C ASP A 53 -37.31 14.67 15.87
N ILE A 54 -36.71 13.72 15.14
CA ILE A 54 -37.40 12.92 14.11
C ILE A 54 -36.95 11.46 14.19
N SER A 55 -37.87 10.54 13.93
CA SER A 55 -37.63 9.09 13.98
C SER A 55 -36.77 8.56 12.85
N ASP A 56 -36.51 9.37 11.80
CA ASP A 56 -35.64 8.96 10.68
C ASP A 56 -34.24 8.51 11.14
N TYR A 57 -33.77 9.04 12.27
CA TYR A 57 -32.43 8.69 12.80
C TYR A 57 -32.46 7.34 13.51
N GLU A 58 -33.57 6.95 14.12
CA GLU A 58 -33.70 5.68 14.83
C GLU A 58 -33.52 4.49 13.87
N ASP A 59 -34.14 4.59 12.68
CA ASP A 59 -34.02 3.56 11.64
C ASP A 59 -32.59 3.40 11.06
N ILE A 60 -31.76 4.43 11.21
CA ILE A 60 -30.38 4.45 10.68
C ILE A 60 -29.37 4.02 11.74
N GLU A 61 -29.64 4.21 13.02
CA GLU A 61 -28.73 3.98 14.15
C GLU A 61 -28.17 2.56 14.16
N ASP A 62 -29.00 1.56 13.99
CA ASP A 62 -28.59 0.15 13.93
C ASP A 62 -27.59 -0.09 12.80
N GLY A 63 -27.82 0.51 11.64
CA GLY A 63 -26.90 0.42 10.50
C GLY A 63 -25.54 1.09 10.76
N VAL A 64 -25.49 2.16 11.57
CA VAL A 64 -24.22 2.78 12.00
C VAL A 64 -23.48 1.83 12.93
N LEU A 65 -24.15 1.27 13.95
CA LEU A 65 -23.53 0.34 14.89
C LEU A 65 -23.01 -0.92 14.20
N GLU A 66 -23.82 -1.54 13.33
CA GLU A 66 -23.39 -2.69 12.52
C GLU A 66 -22.18 -2.37 11.62
N SER A 67 -22.14 -1.17 11.03
CA SER A 67 -21.01 -0.76 10.20
C SER A 67 -19.72 -0.63 11.01
N LEU A 68 -19.77 -0.09 12.22
CA LEU A 68 -18.63 0.04 13.12
C LEU A 68 -18.13 -1.35 13.60
N GLU A 69 -19.04 -2.25 13.93
CA GLU A 69 -18.70 -3.62 14.30
C GLU A 69 -18.03 -4.37 13.14
N LEU A 70 -18.60 -4.25 11.93
CA LEU A 70 -18.04 -4.85 10.71
C LEU A 70 -16.65 -4.29 10.39
N PHE A 71 -16.48 -2.96 10.52
CA PHE A 71 -15.18 -2.32 10.34
C PHE A 71 -14.15 -2.87 11.33
N ASN A 72 -14.48 -2.93 12.62
CA ASN A 72 -13.58 -3.43 13.66
C ASN A 72 -13.17 -4.90 13.40
N LYS A 73 -14.12 -5.75 13.02
CA LYS A 73 -13.86 -7.14 12.64
C LYS A 73 -12.91 -7.24 11.45
N ASN A 74 -13.14 -6.43 10.42
CA ASN A 74 -12.29 -6.39 9.24
C ASN A 74 -10.88 -5.87 9.54
N ALA A 75 -10.75 -4.83 10.37
CA ALA A 75 -9.47 -4.29 10.78
C ALA A 75 -8.63 -5.34 11.52
N ARG A 76 -9.21 -6.07 12.46
CA ARG A 76 -8.54 -7.17 13.19
C ARG A 76 -8.13 -8.32 12.26
N LEU A 77 -9.00 -8.70 11.32
CA LEU A 77 -8.65 -9.74 10.34
C LEU A 77 -7.51 -9.29 9.44
N PHE A 78 -7.53 -8.04 8.99
CA PHE A 78 -6.47 -7.48 8.16
C PHE A 78 -5.13 -7.41 8.90
N GLU A 79 -5.13 -6.94 10.15
CA GLU A 79 -3.97 -6.94 11.04
C GLU A 79 -3.38 -8.36 11.17
N ALA A 80 -4.22 -9.36 11.47
CA ALA A 80 -3.79 -10.74 11.64
C ALA A 80 -3.18 -11.32 10.34
N VAL A 81 -3.76 -11.03 9.18
CA VAL A 81 -3.21 -11.45 7.89
C VAL A 81 -1.86 -10.79 7.61
N ILE A 82 -1.75 -9.46 7.79
CA ILE A 82 -0.51 -8.71 7.51
C ILE A 82 0.61 -9.11 8.46
N SER A 83 0.33 -9.27 9.75
CA SER A 83 1.34 -9.64 10.76
C SER A 83 1.91 -11.06 10.58
N THR A 84 1.20 -11.90 9.83
CA THR A 84 1.58 -13.30 9.59
C THR A 84 2.03 -13.57 8.15
N LEU A 85 2.20 -12.53 7.32
CA LEU A 85 2.73 -12.68 5.97
C LEU A 85 4.16 -13.20 5.97
N ASP A 86 4.42 -14.22 5.17
CA ASP A 86 5.77 -14.67 4.86
C ASP A 86 6.25 -14.06 3.54
N VAL A 87 7.39 -13.36 3.60
CA VAL A 87 7.96 -12.61 2.48
C VAL A 87 9.29 -13.22 2.05
N ASN A 88 9.30 -13.82 0.87
CA ASN A 88 10.51 -14.35 0.25
C ASN A 88 11.34 -13.20 -0.36
N LYS A 89 12.21 -12.61 0.47
CA LYS A 89 13.04 -11.45 0.08
C LYS A 89 13.99 -11.75 -1.08
N GLU A 90 14.59 -12.94 -1.08
CA GLU A 90 15.53 -13.36 -2.13
C GLU A 90 14.84 -13.48 -3.50
N LEU A 91 13.66 -14.09 -3.51
CA LEU A 91 12.87 -14.21 -4.73
C LEU A 91 12.36 -12.84 -5.22
N LEU A 92 11.96 -11.95 -4.32
CA LEU A 92 11.56 -10.59 -4.66
C LEU A 92 12.71 -9.83 -5.30
N GLU A 93 13.91 -9.86 -4.70
CA GLU A 93 15.10 -9.22 -5.25
C GLU A 93 15.46 -9.79 -6.63
N LYS A 94 15.51 -11.13 -6.74
CA LYS A 94 15.76 -11.80 -8.01
C LYS A 94 14.79 -11.32 -9.09
N ARG A 95 13.49 -11.28 -8.80
CA ARG A 95 12.45 -10.84 -9.74
C ARG A 95 12.55 -9.36 -10.10
N ALA A 96 12.97 -8.51 -9.17
CA ALA A 96 13.21 -7.10 -9.45
C ALA A 96 14.30 -6.91 -10.53
N TYR A 97 15.39 -7.67 -10.48
CA TYR A 97 16.43 -7.64 -11.51
C TYR A 97 15.99 -8.27 -12.84
N GLU A 98 15.16 -9.33 -12.80
CA GLU A 98 14.67 -10.01 -14.00
C GLU A 98 13.61 -9.23 -14.78
N SER A 99 12.84 -8.39 -14.10
CA SER A 99 11.61 -7.78 -14.64
C SER A 99 11.82 -6.54 -15.51
N PHE A 100 13.02 -5.95 -15.56
CA PHE A 100 13.27 -4.65 -16.17
C PHE A 100 12.34 -3.51 -15.67
N SER A 101 11.71 -3.66 -14.50
CA SER A 101 10.69 -2.73 -14.00
C SER A 101 11.22 -1.32 -13.72
N VAL A 102 12.53 -1.16 -13.54
CA VAL A 102 13.18 0.13 -13.19
C VAL A 102 13.72 0.89 -14.39
N VAL A 103 13.68 0.34 -15.59
CA VAL A 103 14.33 0.93 -16.78
C VAL A 103 13.72 2.26 -17.25
N THR A 104 12.55 2.62 -16.76
CA THR A 104 11.96 3.93 -17.01
C THR A 104 12.86 5.08 -16.55
N ASP A 105 13.62 4.86 -15.46
CA ASP A 105 14.57 5.84 -14.95
C ASP A 105 15.75 6.08 -15.92
N ILE A 106 16.10 5.11 -16.74
CA ILE A 106 17.14 5.27 -17.76
C ILE A 106 16.72 6.38 -18.74
N ALA A 107 15.47 6.37 -19.22
CA ALA A 107 14.99 7.40 -20.14
C ALA A 107 14.98 8.79 -19.50
N ASP A 108 14.52 8.87 -18.24
CA ASP A 108 14.54 10.12 -17.46
C ASP A 108 15.97 10.63 -17.26
N GLN A 109 16.89 9.74 -16.93
CA GLN A 109 18.27 10.10 -16.69
C GLN A 109 19.01 10.52 -17.96
N MET A 110 18.74 9.86 -19.10
CA MET A 110 19.26 10.27 -20.40
C MET A 110 18.79 11.69 -20.77
N TYR A 111 17.54 12.01 -20.47
CA TYR A 111 17.04 13.38 -20.66
C TYR A 111 17.72 14.38 -19.73
N ARG A 112 17.83 14.07 -18.43
CA ARG A 112 18.37 14.99 -17.42
C ARG A 112 19.87 15.21 -17.60
N SER A 113 20.65 14.14 -17.78
CA SER A 113 22.11 14.20 -17.82
C SER A 113 22.67 14.44 -19.22
N TYR A 114 22.08 13.83 -20.24
CA TYR A 114 22.64 13.88 -21.61
C TYR A 114 21.84 14.79 -22.54
N LYS A 115 20.76 15.40 -22.05
CA LYS A 115 19.89 16.28 -22.83
C LYS A 115 19.24 15.62 -24.07
N ILE A 116 19.18 14.29 -24.06
CA ILE A 116 18.50 13.55 -25.13
C ILE A 116 16.99 13.72 -24.97
N PRO A 117 16.26 14.12 -26.01
CA PRO A 117 14.80 14.28 -25.89
C PRO A 117 14.13 13.02 -25.37
N PHE A 118 13.24 13.15 -24.38
CA PHE A 118 12.65 12.03 -23.65
C PHE A 118 12.05 10.95 -24.58
N ARG A 119 11.35 11.35 -25.64
CA ARG A 119 10.80 10.40 -26.63
C ARG A 119 11.87 9.54 -27.29
N ARG A 120 13.04 10.13 -27.65
CA ARG A 120 14.17 9.37 -28.21
C ARG A 120 14.82 8.46 -27.15
N ALA A 121 15.00 8.97 -25.94
CA ALA A 121 15.52 8.19 -24.82
C ALA A 121 14.61 6.99 -24.51
N HIS A 122 13.28 7.18 -24.45
CA HIS A 122 12.32 6.11 -24.25
C HIS A 122 12.35 5.06 -25.38
N SER A 123 12.47 5.49 -26.64
CA SER A 123 12.59 4.58 -27.78
C SER A 123 13.89 3.76 -27.71
N PHE A 124 15.00 4.39 -27.31
CA PHE A 124 16.26 3.69 -27.08
C PHE A 124 16.13 2.67 -25.94
N VAL A 125 15.52 3.02 -24.81
CA VAL A 125 15.31 2.08 -23.69
C VAL A 125 14.48 0.88 -24.14
N SER A 126 13.42 1.10 -24.94
CA SER A 126 12.64 0.01 -25.53
C SER A 126 13.49 -0.90 -26.42
N PHE A 127 14.39 -0.33 -27.22
CA PHE A 127 15.34 -1.07 -28.03
C PHE A 127 16.33 -1.87 -27.16
N LEU A 128 16.93 -1.24 -26.14
CA LEU A 128 17.86 -1.84 -25.19
C LEU A 128 17.26 -3.07 -24.48
N VAL A 129 16.03 -2.94 -23.96
CA VAL A 129 15.31 -4.05 -23.30
C VAL A 129 15.01 -5.18 -24.27
N LYS A 130 14.58 -4.88 -25.50
CA LYS A 130 14.36 -5.91 -26.52
C LYS A 130 15.64 -6.64 -26.91
N LYS A 131 16.77 -5.90 -27.02
CA LYS A 131 18.09 -6.49 -27.32
C LYS A 131 18.56 -7.36 -26.17
N ALA A 132 18.46 -6.89 -24.93
CA ALA A 132 18.76 -7.67 -23.73
C ALA A 132 17.91 -8.95 -23.63
N GLY A 133 16.60 -8.86 -23.89
CA GLY A 133 15.70 -10.00 -23.88
C GLY A 133 16.06 -11.09 -24.91
N LYS A 134 16.52 -10.70 -26.12
CA LYS A 134 17.01 -11.66 -27.13
C LYS A 134 18.27 -12.40 -26.69
N MET A 135 19.07 -11.82 -25.80
CA MET A 135 20.30 -12.41 -25.26
C MET A 135 20.05 -13.10 -23.90
N GLU A 136 18.79 -13.19 -23.46
CA GLU A 136 18.41 -13.69 -22.13
C GLU A 136 19.10 -12.93 -20.97
N TYR A 137 19.41 -11.66 -21.18
CA TYR A 137 20.01 -10.79 -20.18
C TYR A 137 18.93 -10.25 -19.21
N ASN A 138 19.35 -9.96 -17.98
CA ASN A 138 18.59 -9.20 -17.01
C ASN A 138 19.32 -7.88 -16.68
N LEU A 139 18.81 -7.10 -15.71
CA LEU A 139 19.40 -5.81 -15.34
C LEU A 139 20.88 -5.92 -14.94
N ARG A 140 21.31 -7.01 -14.30
CA ARG A 140 22.71 -7.22 -13.89
C ARG A 140 23.66 -7.42 -15.06
N ASN A 141 23.16 -7.76 -16.24
CA ASN A 141 23.94 -7.97 -17.45
C ASN A 141 24.08 -6.70 -18.30
N ILE A 142 23.42 -5.60 -17.93
CA ILE A 142 23.56 -4.31 -18.61
C ILE A 142 24.85 -3.63 -18.13
N SER A 143 25.99 -4.04 -18.72
CA SER A 143 27.28 -3.38 -18.52
C SER A 143 27.36 -2.08 -19.31
N GLU A 144 28.41 -1.28 -19.02
CA GLU A 144 28.72 -0.08 -19.80
C GLU A 144 28.96 -0.42 -21.28
N GLU A 145 29.67 -1.51 -21.55
CA GLU A 145 29.98 -1.95 -22.93
C GLU A 145 28.71 -2.35 -23.68
N PHE A 146 27.79 -3.09 -22.99
CA PHE A 146 26.52 -3.47 -23.60
C PHE A 146 25.61 -2.25 -23.86
N PHE A 147 25.58 -1.31 -22.93
CA PHE A 147 24.84 -0.07 -23.08
C PHE A 147 25.44 0.78 -24.23
N ALA A 148 26.74 1.00 -24.22
CA ALA A 148 27.45 1.81 -25.24
C ALA A 148 27.27 1.22 -26.65
N SER A 149 27.45 -0.10 -26.81
CA SER A 149 27.24 -0.77 -28.11
C SER A 149 25.77 -0.68 -28.58
N SER A 150 24.82 -0.73 -27.64
CA SER A 150 23.40 -0.59 -27.96
C SER A 150 23.05 0.86 -28.31
N TYR A 151 23.71 1.82 -27.67
CA TYR A 151 23.55 3.24 -27.94
C TYR A 151 24.05 3.57 -29.35
N GLU A 152 25.26 3.12 -29.70
CA GLU A 152 25.86 3.28 -31.03
C GLU A 152 24.99 2.67 -32.14
N GLU A 153 24.45 1.46 -31.91
CA GLU A 153 23.54 0.79 -32.84
C GLU A 153 22.22 1.56 -33.07
N PHE A 154 21.73 2.23 -32.02
CA PHE A 154 20.44 2.93 -32.10
C PHE A 154 20.54 4.37 -32.61
N PHE A 155 21.59 5.09 -32.20
CA PHE A 155 21.76 6.51 -32.50
C PHE A 155 22.70 6.78 -33.70
N ASP A 156 23.42 5.78 -34.15
CA ASP A 156 24.49 5.87 -35.19
C ASP A 156 25.63 6.82 -34.77
N GLU A 157 25.89 6.87 -33.45
CA GLU A 157 26.97 7.65 -32.85
C GLU A 157 27.50 6.98 -31.58
N PRO A 158 28.83 7.09 -31.29
CA PRO A 158 29.42 6.45 -30.12
C PRO A 158 28.92 7.08 -28.82
N PHE A 159 28.73 6.27 -27.79
CA PHE A 159 28.37 6.73 -26.43
C PHE A 159 29.60 7.42 -25.81
N LYS A 160 29.51 8.73 -25.57
CA LYS A 160 30.62 9.57 -25.04
C LYS A 160 30.30 10.17 -23.67
N HIS A 161 29.20 9.75 -23.04
CA HIS A 161 28.77 10.26 -21.75
C HIS A 161 29.29 9.37 -20.61
N ASP A 162 29.28 9.91 -19.38
CA ASP A 162 29.54 9.13 -18.18
C ASP A 162 28.41 8.11 -17.97
N PHE A 163 28.74 6.83 -17.79
CA PHE A 163 27.79 5.76 -17.58
C PHE A 163 27.25 5.71 -16.13
N THR A 164 27.94 6.35 -15.18
CA THR A 164 27.57 6.31 -13.75
C THR A 164 26.11 6.64 -13.47
N PRO A 165 25.48 7.66 -14.10
CA PRO A 165 24.05 7.93 -13.88
C PRO A 165 23.16 6.78 -14.33
N ILE A 166 23.51 6.10 -15.43
CA ILE A 166 22.74 4.96 -15.95
C ILE A 166 22.92 3.72 -15.07
N SER A 167 24.16 3.44 -14.62
CA SER A 167 24.42 2.30 -13.73
C SER A 167 23.61 2.34 -12.44
N ARG A 168 23.31 3.53 -11.94
CA ARG A 168 22.39 3.74 -10.79
C ARG A 168 20.94 3.42 -11.14
N CYS A 169 20.50 3.75 -12.35
CA CYS A 169 19.12 3.53 -12.80
C CYS A 169 18.78 2.05 -13.03
N ILE A 170 19.79 1.21 -13.32
CA ILE A 170 19.60 -0.23 -13.50
C ILE A 170 19.65 -1.02 -12.19
N ASP A 171 19.96 -0.36 -11.07
CA ASP A 171 19.92 -0.96 -9.73
C ASP A 171 18.55 -0.77 -9.08
N PRO A 172 17.75 -1.84 -8.86
CA PRO A 172 16.47 -1.74 -8.18
C PRO A 172 16.55 -1.17 -6.76
N TRP A 173 17.65 -1.39 -6.04
CA TRP A 173 17.86 -0.81 -4.73
C TRP A 173 18.04 0.70 -4.78
N HIS A 174 18.83 1.19 -5.75
CA HIS A 174 18.96 2.63 -5.98
C HIS A 174 17.61 3.24 -6.38
N PHE A 175 16.84 2.56 -7.24
CA PHE A 175 15.51 2.99 -7.65
C PHE A 175 14.60 3.23 -6.45
N VAL A 176 14.52 2.30 -5.50
CA VAL A 176 13.71 2.42 -4.28
C VAL A 176 14.22 3.54 -3.38
N ARG A 177 15.54 3.56 -3.09
CA ARG A 177 16.17 4.51 -2.15
C ARG A 177 16.16 5.95 -2.64
N SER A 178 16.14 6.18 -3.95
CA SER A 178 16.14 7.54 -4.51
C SER A 178 14.79 8.26 -4.43
N ARG A 179 13.71 7.59 -4.00
CA ARG A 179 12.34 8.15 -3.91
C ARG A 179 12.11 8.80 -2.54
N GLU A 180 12.80 9.90 -2.25
CA GLU A 180 12.74 10.62 -0.96
C GLU A 180 11.66 11.71 -0.91
N VAL A 181 10.68 11.66 -1.81
CA VAL A 181 9.52 12.56 -1.78
C VAL A 181 8.43 12.02 -0.85
N ARG A 182 7.54 12.87 -0.38
CA ARG A 182 6.38 12.46 0.44
C ARG A 182 5.57 11.38 -0.30
N GLY A 183 5.37 10.23 0.35
CA GLY A 183 4.73 9.05 -0.26
C GLY A 183 5.69 8.19 -1.09
N GLY A 184 6.97 8.52 -1.15
CA GLY A 184 8.01 7.73 -1.80
C GLY A 184 8.47 6.55 -0.95
N THR A 185 9.27 5.68 -1.58
CA THR A 185 9.80 4.45 -0.98
C THR A 185 11.21 4.59 -0.42
N GLY A 186 11.80 5.80 -0.52
CA GLY A 186 13.12 6.09 0.05
C GLY A 186 13.11 5.98 1.57
N GLU A 187 14.28 5.72 2.16
CA GLU A 187 14.42 5.41 3.57
C GLU A 187 13.88 6.53 4.47
N LYS A 188 14.30 7.77 4.23
CA LYS A 188 13.85 8.94 5.00
C LYS A 188 12.37 9.25 4.80
N ALA A 189 11.85 9.05 3.57
CA ALA A 189 10.43 9.24 3.29
C ALA A 189 9.58 8.20 4.06
N MET A 190 10.01 6.93 4.07
CA MET A 190 9.35 5.87 4.81
C MET A 190 9.42 6.09 6.32
N GLU A 191 10.60 6.41 6.86
CA GLU A 191 10.77 6.72 8.29
C GLU A 191 9.85 7.86 8.73
N SER A 192 9.81 8.96 7.97
CA SER A 192 8.93 10.09 8.26
C SER A 192 7.45 9.72 8.24
N MET A 193 7.01 8.87 7.30
CA MET A 193 5.63 8.40 7.25
C MET A 193 5.28 7.48 8.44
N ILE A 194 6.18 6.57 8.79
CA ILE A 194 6.02 5.65 9.93
C ILE A 194 5.97 6.44 11.24
N GLU A 195 6.88 7.40 11.42
CA GLU A 195 6.92 8.23 12.63
C GLU A 195 5.64 9.07 12.77
N ARG A 196 5.15 9.64 11.67
CA ARG A 196 3.88 10.38 11.69
C ARG A 196 2.71 9.47 12.04
N ALA A 197 2.62 8.27 11.45
CA ALA A 197 1.57 7.32 11.76
C ALA A 197 1.60 6.89 13.23
N LYS A 198 2.79 6.67 13.82
CA LYS A 198 2.93 6.36 15.25
C LYS A 198 2.40 7.49 16.13
N LYS A 199 2.76 8.74 15.84
CA LYS A 199 2.28 9.91 16.59
C LYS A 199 0.74 10.07 16.50
N GLU A 200 0.16 9.83 15.33
CA GLU A 200 -1.29 9.85 15.14
C GLU A 200 -1.96 8.75 15.98
N ILE A 201 -1.43 7.51 15.97
CA ILE A 201 -1.93 6.41 16.80
C ILE A 201 -1.82 6.71 18.30
N GLU A 202 -0.70 7.28 18.75
CA GLU A 202 -0.51 7.67 20.16
C GLU A 202 -1.53 8.74 20.59
N ALA A 203 -1.78 9.73 19.73
CA ALA A 203 -2.79 10.76 19.98
C ALA A 203 -4.21 10.18 20.06
N ASP A 204 -4.56 9.27 19.15
CA ASP A 204 -5.86 8.58 19.14
C ASP A 204 -6.03 7.71 20.39
N GLN A 205 -4.98 7.00 20.82
CA GLN A 205 -5.01 6.18 22.03
C GLN A 205 -5.23 7.04 23.29
N LEU A 206 -4.56 8.19 23.38
CA LEU A 206 -4.74 9.14 24.49
C LEU A 206 -6.18 9.68 24.50
N TRP A 207 -6.68 10.10 23.34
CA TRP A 207 -8.06 10.59 23.19
C TRP A 207 -9.10 9.55 23.63
N ILE A 208 -8.93 8.29 23.20
CA ILE A 208 -9.82 7.18 23.60
C ILE A 208 -9.77 6.96 25.12
N HIS A 209 -8.57 7.01 25.70
CA HIS A 209 -8.41 6.82 27.15
C HIS A 209 -9.11 7.92 27.94
N GLU A 210 -8.85 9.18 27.63
CA GLU A 210 -9.47 10.33 28.28
C GLU A 210 -11.02 10.31 28.19
N HIS A 211 -11.55 9.99 27.01
CA HIS A 211 -13.01 9.93 26.83
C HIS A 211 -13.67 8.73 27.55
N ARG A 212 -12.96 7.60 27.65
CA ARG A 212 -13.44 6.47 28.46
C ARG A 212 -13.48 6.81 29.94
N GLU A 213 -12.49 7.51 30.46
CA GLU A 213 -12.49 7.97 31.84
C GLU A 213 -13.62 8.96 32.11
N GLN A 214 -13.85 9.93 31.22
CA GLN A 214 -14.96 10.89 31.34
C GLN A 214 -16.32 10.18 31.36
N LEU A 215 -16.53 9.19 30.49
CA LEU A 215 -17.75 8.40 30.45
C LEU A 215 -17.93 7.58 31.73
N HIS A 216 -16.86 6.99 32.24
CA HIS A 216 -16.91 6.23 33.49
C HIS A 216 -17.24 7.14 34.70
N GLU A 217 -16.59 8.31 34.82
CA GLU A 217 -16.89 9.29 35.85
C GLU A 217 -18.34 9.79 35.77
N ALA A 218 -18.87 10.04 34.57
CA ALA A 218 -20.24 10.46 34.36
C ALA A 218 -21.23 9.38 34.80
N ASP A 219 -20.92 8.10 34.49
CA ASP A 219 -21.78 6.96 34.93
C ASP A 219 -21.73 6.78 36.45
N GLU A 220 -20.60 6.90 37.10
CA GLU A 220 -20.51 6.83 38.57
C GLU A 220 -21.25 7.99 39.26
N LYS A 221 -21.13 9.20 38.73
CA LYS A 221 -21.93 10.35 39.23
C LYS A 221 -23.42 10.09 39.08
N ARG A 222 -23.87 9.56 37.97
CA ARG A 222 -25.26 9.18 37.73
C ARG A 222 -25.72 8.14 38.77
N LYS A 223 -24.97 7.07 38.96
CA LYS A 223 -25.25 6.02 39.95
C LYS A 223 -25.35 6.58 41.38
N GLN A 224 -24.44 7.49 41.74
CA GLN A 224 -24.47 8.13 43.06
C GLN A 224 -25.70 8.99 43.28
N VAL A 225 -26.13 9.76 42.29
CA VAL A 225 -27.36 10.57 42.36
C VAL A 225 -28.59 9.66 42.52
N ILE A 226 -28.62 8.55 41.78
CA ILE A 226 -29.72 7.56 41.91
C ILE A 226 -29.76 6.97 43.30
N ARG A 227 -28.63 6.49 43.85
CA ARG A 227 -28.56 5.97 45.24
C ARG A 227 -29.02 6.98 46.25
N ASN A 228 -28.56 8.23 46.14
CA ASN A 228 -28.96 9.29 47.07
C ASN A 228 -30.45 9.63 47.03
N LYS A 229 -31.09 9.52 45.84
CA LYS A 229 -32.53 9.77 45.69
C LYS A 229 -33.40 8.60 46.10
N LEU A 230 -32.93 7.38 45.96
CA LEU A 230 -33.66 6.17 46.28
C LEU A 230 -33.49 5.70 47.76
N GLY A 231 -32.60 6.35 48.53
CA GLY A 231 -32.45 6.09 49.96
C GLY A 231 -31.78 4.76 50.32
N SER A 232 -30.93 4.25 49.42
CA SER A 232 -30.13 3.04 49.62
C SER A 232 -28.67 3.31 49.60
#